data_c85c2d981268087b42ab094eaa7247d9
#
_entry.id   c85c2d981268087b42ab094eaa7247d9
#
_cell.length_a   1.000
_cell.length_b   1.000
_cell.length_c   1.000
_cell.angle_alpha   90.00
_cell.angle_beta   90.00
_cell.angle_gamma   90.00
#
_symmetry.space_group_name_H-M   'P 1'
#
loop_
_entity.id
_entity.type
_entity.pdbx_description
1 polymer ?
#
loop_
_entity_poly.entity_id
_entity_poly.type
_entity_poly.pdbx_seq_one_letter_code
_entity_poly.pdbx_strand_id
1 'polypeptide(L)'
;MSELEKLKVVTKYELLKQLRRKRFYGALAITVLVVVLTIGLYKGLDLPTKIQANIPATLRIPDSANLFALFVTSVSALAILGAVFFSGDAIASEFERKTGYILFPNPVKRTTLVVGKYIACFIATAAILVVAYLISAGASLGFYGQVPGGMLGSFVIALALASSVISLAFAFSAVLKGSMGATIATLLTYMVVFQVISSGLSYAGYSPWFMLDRAGDAITAPYGVPLAQAFGGMAGGGQTIGGLMQASSDPALSFFVLLVYAGALFMLSIWLTKRREMI
;
A
#
# COMPACT_ATOMS: atom_id res chain seq x y z
N MET A 1 -21.04 27.66 10.02
CA MET A 1 -19.79 26.85 9.82
C MET A 1 -19.51 26.76 8.34
N SER A 2 -18.29 27.12 7.93
CA SER A 2 -17.83 26.94 6.55
C SER A 2 -17.72 25.44 6.20
N GLU A 3 -17.76 25.09 4.91
CA GLU A 3 -17.59 23.69 4.48
C GLU A 3 -16.25 23.11 4.92
N LEU A 4 -15.19 23.94 5.00
CA LEU A 4 -13.87 23.54 5.49
C LEU A 4 -13.88 23.23 6.99
N GLU A 5 -14.63 24.00 7.81
CA GLU A 5 -14.78 23.70 9.23
C GLU A 5 -15.50 22.37 9.45
N LYS A 6 -16.57 22.14 8.68
CA LYS A 6 -17.30 20.86 8.72
C LYS A 6 -16.37 19.69 8.35
N LEU A 7 -15.54 19.85 7.30
CA LEU A 7 -14.58 18.84 6.88
C LEU A 7 -13.56 18.54 8.00
N LYS A 8 -12.97 19.57 8.61
CA LYS A 8 -12.03 19.42 9.73
C LYS A 8 -12.64 18.66 10.90
N VAL A 9 -13.87 19.00 11.27
CA VAL A 9 -14.59 18.34 12.35
C VAL A 9 -14.83 16.88 12.03
N VAL A 10 -15.36 16.57 10.84
CA VAL A 10 -15.61 15.19 10.39
C VAL A 10 -14.31 14.38 10.40
N THR A 11 -13.24 14.90 9.79
CA THR A 11 -11.93 14.23 9.73
C THR A 11 -11.39 13.96 11.14
N LYS A 12 -11.47 14.94 12.05
CA LYS A 12 -11.01 14.77 13.43
C LYS A 12 -11.75 13.65 14.15
N TYR A 13 -13.07 13.62 14.06
CA TYR A 13 -13.87 12.60 14.74
C TYR A 13 -13.67 11.21 14.12
N GLU A 14 -13.60 11.10 12.80
CA GLU A 14 -13.32 9.82 12.13
C GLU A 14 -11.90 9.33 12.43
N LEU A 15 -10.91 10.22 12.48
CA LEU A 15 -9.55 9.85 12.88
C LEU A 15 -9.50 9.35 14.34
N LEU A 16 -10.14 10.05 15.27
CA LEU A 16 -10.24 9.60 16.66
C LEU A 16 -10.94 8.24 16.77
N LYS A 17 -11.96 8.01 15.96
CA LYS A 17 -12.68 6.72 15.87
C LYS A 17 -11.72 5.62 15.38
N GLN A 18 -10.90 5.88 14.36
CA GLN A 18 -9.90 4.91 13.86
C GLN A 18 -8.84 4.60 14.93
N LEU A 19 -8.25 5.64 15.53
CA LEU A 19 -7.20 5.49 16.54
C LEU A 19 -7.67 4.76 17.82
N ARG A 20 -8.96 4.93 18.22
CA ARG A 20 -9.53 4.26 19.40
C ARG A 20 -9.98 2.83 19.14
N ARG A 21 -10.05 2.39 17.88
CA ARG A 21 -10.44 1.00 17.56
C ARG A 21 -9.30 0.03 17.89
N LYS A 22 -9.66 -1.12 18.45
CA LYS A 22 -8.71 -2.23 18.69
C LYS A 22 -7.98 -2.67 17.39
N ARG A 23 -8.61 -2.49 16.24
CA ARG A 23 -8.03 -2.78 14.92
C ARG A 23 -6.75 -1.97 14.65
N PHE A 24 -6.69 -0.70 15.09
CA PHE A 24 -5.50 0.14 14.90
C PHE A 24 -4.31 -0.42 15.66
N TYR A 25 -4.50 -0.75 16.92
CA TYR A 25 -3.44 -1.34 17.75
C TYR A 25 -3.03 -2.73 17.26
N GLY A 26 -4.00 -3.54 16.79
CA GLY A 26 -3.72 -4.83 16.16
C GLY A 26 -2.89 -4.69 14.88
N ALA A 27 -3.24 -3.77 13.99
CA ALA A 27 -2.49 -3.50 12.77
C ALA A 27 -1.07 -2.98 13.08
N LEU A 28 -0.94 -2.09 14.07
CA LEU A 28 0.35 -1.58 14.52
C LEU A 28 1.21 -2.69 15.11
N ALA A 29 0.65 -3.55 15.97
CA ALA A 29 1.38 -4.68 16.55
C ALA A 29 1.85 -5.69 15.49
N ILE A 30 0.99 -6.02 14.51
CA ILE A 30 1.34 -6.89 13.38
C ILE A 30 2.45 -6.24 12.55
N THR A 31 2.37 -4.95 12.26
CA THR A 31 3.39 -4.22 11.50
C THR A 31 4.74 -4.26 12.20
N VAL A 32 4.79 -3.93 13.49
CA VAL A 32 6.02 -3.98 14.28
C VAL A 32 6.58 -5.41 14.31
N LEU A 33 5.73 -6.40 14.54
CA LEU A 33 6.13 -7.81 14.56
C LEU A 33 6.71 -8.24 13.23
N VAL A 34 6.05 -7.95 12.11
CA VAL A 34 6.52 -8.33 10.77
C VAL A 34 7.85 -7.64 10.43
N VAL A 35 7.97 -6.33 10.69
CA VAL A 35 9.21 -5.60 10.42
C VAL A 35 10.37 -6.15 11.27
N VAL A 36 10.15 -6.38 12.58
CA VAL A 36 11.17 -6.94 13.47
C VAL A 36 11.55 -8.37 13.07
N LEU A 37 10.57 -9.21 12.69
CA LEU A 37 10.84 -10.54 12.16
C LEU A 37 11.67 -10.48 10.88
N THR A 38 11.33 -9.59 9.94
CA THR A 38 12.08 -9.44 8.70
C THR A 38 13.53 -9.03 8.97
N ILE A 39 13.74 -8.10 9.89
CA ILE A 39 15.09 -7.68 10.35
C ILE A 39 15.84 -8.85 10.99
N GLY A 40 15.17 -9.59 11.87
CA GLY A 40 15.73 -10.77 12.54
C GLY A 40 16.10 -11.88 11.56
N LEU A 41 15.24 -12.18 10.60
CA LEU A 41 15.52 -13.17 9.56
C LEU A 41 16.66 -12.73 8.63
N TYR A 42 16.72 -11.45 8.26
CA TYR A 42 17.77 -10.93 7.40
C TYR A 42 19.17 -11.13 8.01
N LYS A 43 19.33 -10.83 9.31
CA LYS A 43 20.60 -11.00 10.03
C LYS A 43 20.79 -12.42 10.57
N GLY A 44 19.76 -13.03 11.14
CA GLY A 44 19.87 -14.36 11.76
C GLY A 44 20.12 -15.50 10.77
N LEU A 45 19.65 -15.37 9.53
CA LEU A 45 19.89 -16.34 8.46
C LEU A 45 21.07 -15.95 7.56
N ASP A 46 21.77 -14.87 7.84
CA ASP A 46 22.83 -14.32 6.96
C ASP A 46 22.38 -14.26 5.50
N LEU A 47 21.18 -13.70 5.27
CA LEU A 47 20.61 -13.62 3.92
C LEU A 47 21.56 -12.99 2.89
N PRO A 48 22.34 -11.94 3.20
CA PRO A 48 23.30 -11.39 2.25
C PRO A 48 24.30 -12.42 1.75
N THR A 49 24.89 -13.22 2.62
CA THR A 49 25.86 -14.26 2.25
C THR A 49 25.22 -15.39 1.45
N LYS A 50 24.03 -15.82 1.82
CA LYS A 50 23.30 -16.87 1.09
C LYS A 50 22.86 -16.40 -0.29
N ILE A 51 22.42 -15.16 -0.42
CA ILE A 51 22.07 -14.54 -1.73
C ILE A 51 23.31 -14.48 -2.59
N GLN A 52 24.45 -14.00 -2.07
CA GLN A 52 25.71 -13.93 -2.79
C GLN A 52 26.25 -15.29 -3.22
N ALA A 53 26.07 -16.33 -2.40
CA ALA A 53 26.48 -17.70 -2.74
C ALA A 53 25.72 -18.28 -3.93
N ASN A 54 24.48 -17.86 -4.14
CA ASN A 54 23.61 -18.34 -5.21
C ASN A 54 23.62 -17.46 -6.47
N ILE A 55 24.29 -16.32 -6.46
CA ILE A 55 24.38 -15.38 -7.59
C ILE A 55 25.75 -15.53 -8.28
N PRO A 56 25.82 -15.56 -9.63
CA PRO A 56 27.05 -15.55 -10.37
C PRO A 56 27.98 -14.40 -9.92
N ALA A 57 29.30 -14.67 -9.90
CA ALA A 57 30.30 -13.73 -9.40
C ALA A 57 30.26 -12.34 -10.07
N THR A 58 29.78 -12.29 -11.31
CA THR A 58 29.63 -11.07 -12.12
C THR A 58 28.45 -10.18 -11.68
N LEU A 59 27.50 -10.72 -10.92
CA LEU A 59 26.26 -10.04 -10.50
C LEU A 59 26.15 -9.89 -8.97
N ARG A 60 27.25 -10.14 -8.25
CA ARG A 60 27.24 -10.08 -6.77
C ARG A 60 26.84 -8.69 -6.29
N ILE A 61 25.81 -8.64 -5.47
CA ILE A 61 25.31 -7.43 -4.82
C ILE A 61 25.96 -7.38 -3.43
N PRO A 62 26.83 -6.39 -3.14
CA PRO A 62 27.45 -6.30 -1.81
C PRO A 62 26.40 -6.12 -0.72
N ASP A 63 26.65 -6.66 0.48
CA ASP A 63 25.84 -6.36 1.67
C ASP A 63 25.94 -4.84 1.94
N SER A 64 24.83 -4.18 1.88
CA SER A 64 24.73 -2.73 1.97
C SER A 64 23.43 -2.30 2.65
N ALA A 65 23.43 -1.09 3.18
CA ALA A 65 22.22 -0.49 3.74
C ALA A 65 21.07 -0.47 2.72
N ASN A 66 21.35 -0.32 1.44
CA ASN A 66 20.35 -0.33 0.37
C ASN A 66 19.73 -1.72 0.19
N LEU A 67 20.53 -2.79 0.22
CA LEU A 67 20.05 -4.16 0.13
C LEU A 67 19.19 -4.49 1.35
N PHE A 68 19.64 -4.14 2.55
CA PHE A 68 18.89 -4.31 3.78
C PHE A 68 17.54 -3.57 3.72
N ALA A 69 17.55 -2.28 3.36
CA ALA A 69 16.35 -1.48 3.28
C ALA A 69 15.37 -2.03 2.23
N LEU A 70 15.86 -2.51 1.10
CA LEU A 70 15.04 -3.17 0.09
C LEU A 70 14.30 -4.37 0.68
N PHE A 71 14.98 -5.24 1.43
CA PHE A 71 14.31 -6.38 2.07
C PHE A 71 13.28 -5.97 3.10
N VAL A 72 13.59 -5.00 3.96
CA VAL A 72 12.67 -4.57 5.02
C VAL A 72 11.49 -3.78 4.47
N THR A 73 11.69 -2.96 3.44
CA THR A 73 10.62 -2.16 2.83
C THR A 73 9.84 -2.91 1.74
N SER A 74 10.37 -4.02 1.20
CA SER A 74 9.62 -4.89 0.29
C SER A 74 8.38 -5.51 0.95
N VAL A 75 8.23 -5.38 2.27
CA VAL A 75 6.99 -5.65 2.99
C VAL A 75 5.93 -4.57 2.67
N SER A 76 5.84 -4.18 1.40
CA SER A 76 4.80 -3.30 0.85
C SER A 76 3.38 -3.83 1.11
N ALA A 77 3.25 -5.14 1.30
CA ALA A 77 2.03 -5.78 1.77
C ALA A 77 1.46 -5.13 3.05
N LEU A 78 2.30 -4.56 3.92
CA LEU A 78 1.82 -3.84 5.10
C LEU A 78 1.08 -2.55 4.74
N ALA A 79 1.52 -1.83 3.72
CA ALA A 79 0.82 -0.64 3.23
C ALA A 79 -0.58 -1.00 2.72
N ILE A 80 -0.68 -2.11 1.98
CA ILE A 80 -1.92 -2.62 1.40
C ILE A 80 -2.86 -3.10 2.50
N LEU A 81 -2.36 -3.94 3.41
CA LEU A 81 -3.16 -4.45 4.51
C LEU A 81 -3.66 -3.30 5.40
N GLY A 82 -2.79 -2.37 5.80
CA GLY A 82 -3.18 -1.19 6.57
C GLY A 82 -4.25 -0.36 5.86
N ALA A 83 -4.05 -0.07 4.57
CA ALA A 83 -5.01 0.66 3.76
C ALA A 83 -6.39 -0.03 3.75
N VAL A 84 -6.44 -1.34 3.49
CA VAL A 84 -7.69 -2.10 3.41
C VAL A 84 -8.37 -2.24 4.77
N PHE A 85 -7.61 -2.48 5.84
CA PHE A 85 -8.17 -2.60 7.20
C PHE A 85 -8.87 -1.34 7.69
N PHE A 86 -8.38 -0.16 7.30
CA PHE A 86 -8.97 1.10 7.73
C PHE A 86 -10.05 1.63 6.79
N SER A 87 -10.01 1.26 5.53
CA SER A 87 -10.90 1.82 4.51
C SER A 87 -11.98 0.88 3.99
N GLY A 88 -11.79 -0.44 4.09
CA GLY A 88 -12.69 -1.43 3.50
C GLY A 88 -14.13 -1.35 4.03
N ASP A 89 -14.31 -1.00 5.30
CA ASP A 89 -15.63 -0.85 5.91
C ASP A 89 -16.13 0.61 6.00
N ALA A 90 -15.37 1.58 5.48
CA ALA A 90 -15.59 3.00 5.77
C ALA A 90 -16.97 3.53 5.35
N ILE A 91 -17.51 3.10 4.23
CA ILE A 91 -18.83 3.49 3.72
C ILE A 91 -19.86 2.39 3.98
N ALA A 92 -19.53 1.13 3.70
CA ALA A 92 -20.43 -0.01 3.83
C ALA A 92 -20.97 -0.18 5.26
N SER A 93 -20.14 0.05 6.29
CA SER A 93 -20.55 -0.04 7.69
C SER A 93 -21.64 0.96 8.08
N GLU A 94 -21.73 2.12 7.42
CA GLU A 94 -22.78 3.11 7.67
C GLU A 94 -24.15 2.60 7.17
N PHE A 95 -24.14 1.91 6.04
CA PHE A 95 -25.34 1.29 5.49
C PHE A 95 -25.73 0.04 6.28
N GLU A 96 -24.78 -0.80 6.63
CA GLU A 96 -25.00 -2.03 7.39
C GLU A 96 -25.60 -1.76 8.77
N ARG A 97 -25.10 -0.73 9.46
CA ARG A 97 -25.57 -0.35 10.81
C ARG A 97 -26.75 0.62 10.80
N LYS A 98 -27.23 1.01 9.62
CA LYS A 98 -28.30 2.01 9.43
C LYS A 98 -28.00 3.36 10.11
N THR A 99 -26.72 3.63 10.46
CA THR A 99 -26.32 4.91 11.07
C THR A 99 -26.40 6.06 10.07
N GLY A 100 -26.48 5.77 8.81
CA GLY A 100 -26.75 6.73 7.74
C GLY A 100 -28.02 7.55 7.98
N TYR A 101 -29.09 6.97 8.54
CA TYR A 101 -30.33 7.69 8.85
C TYR A 101 -30.15 8.85 9.85
N ILE A 102 -29.13 8.79 10.71
CA ILE A 102 -28.81 9.83 11.70
C ILE A 102 -27.82 10.84 11.10
N LEU A 103 -26.88 10.38 10.25
CA LEU A 103 -25.82 11.21 9.70
C LEU A 103 -26.29 12.09 8.52
N PHE A 104 -27.22 11.58 7.69
CA PHE A 104 -27.65 12.28 6.46
C PHE A 104 -28.71 13.39 6.66
N PRO A 105 -29.54 13.43 7.70
CA PRO A 105 -30.36 14.57 8.00
C PRO A 105 -29.56 15.80 8.51
N ASN A 106 -28.31 15.58 8.97
CA ASN A 106 -27.44 16.66 9.39
C ASN A 106 -27.03 17.52 8.17
N PRO A 107 -26.86 18.85 8.32
CA PRO A 107 -26.54 19.77 7.21
C PRO A 107 -25.09 19.63 6.74
N VAL A 108 -24.60 18.39 6.56
CA VAL A 108 -23.29 18.06 6.04
C VAL A 108 -23.46 17.33 4.70
N LYS A 109 -22.79 17.82 3.65
CA LYS A 109 -22.85 17.19 2.33
C LYS A 109 -22.27 15.77 2.39
N ARG A 110 -22.87 14.83 1.66
CA ARG A 110 -22.36 13.44 1.56
C ARG A 110 -20.89 13.41 1.09
N THR A 111 -20.51 14.30 0.18
CA THR A 111 -19.12 14.46 -0.27
C THR A 111 -18.16 14.82 0.86
N THR A 112 -18.54 15.74 1.73
CA THR A 112 -17.71 16.17 2.88
C THR A 112 -17.47 15.01 3.85
N LEU A 113 -18.49 14.15 4.06
CA LEU A 113 -18.36 12.94 4.87
C LEU A 113 -17.39 11.93 4.24
N VAL A 114 -17.52 11.65 2.94
CA VAL A 114 -16.66 10.69 2.23
C VAL A 114 -15.20 11.18 2.22
N VAL A 115 -14.97 12.47 1.91
CA VAL A 115 -13.64 13.08 1.93
C VAL A 115 -13.03 13.04 3.33
N GLY A 116 -13.80 13.38 4.37
CA GLY A 116 -13.32 13.35 5.75
C GLY A 116 -12.91 11.95 6.20
N LYS A 117 -13.71 10.91 5.84
CA LYS A 117 -13.39 9.51 6.10
C LYS A 117 -12.13 9.07 5.34
N TYR A 118 -12.00 9.46 4.08
CA TYR A 118 -10.83 9.16 3.26
C TYR A 118 -9.54 9.70 3.90
N ILE A 119 -9.54 10.98 4.27
CA ILE A 119 -8.40 11.61 4.93
C ILE A 119 -8.08 10.93 6.26
N ALA A 120 -9.08 10.58 7.06
CA ALA A 120 -8.87 9.88 8.32
C ALA A 120 -8.26 8.49 8.14
N CYS A 121 -8.72 7.71 7.15
CA CYS A 121 -8.16 6.41 6.81
C CYS A 121 -6.71 6.55 6.29
N PHE A 122 -6.46 7.55 5.44
CA PHE A 122 -5.13 7.83 4.92
C PHE A 122 -4.14 8.20 6.04
N ILE A 123 -4.51 9.07 6.96
CA ILE A 123 -3.67 9.45 8.11
C ILE A 123 -3.40 8.23 9.01
N ALA A 124 -4.40 7.39 9.27
CA ALA A 124 -4.23 6.19 10.08
C ALA A 124 -3.26 5.19 9.42
N THR A 125 -3.38 4.97 8.11
CA THR A 125 -2.46 4.12 7.34
C THR A 125 -1.06 4.73 7.30
N ALA A 126 -0.94 6.03 7.03
CA ALA A 126 0.33 6.75 7.02
C ALA A 126 1.06 6.66 8.37
N ALA A 127 0.34 6.74 9.49
CA ALA A 127 0.93 6.58 10.82
C ALA A 127 1.59 5.20 11.01
N ILE A 128 0.96 4.14 10.53
CA ILE A 128 1.55 2.78 10.58
C ILE A 128 2.78 2.68 9.67
N LEU A 129 2.71 3.24 8.46
CA LEU A 129 3.86 3.27 7.56
C LEU A 129 5.04 4.04 8.14
N VAL A 130 4.79 5.19 8.78
CA VAL A 130 5.82 5.97 9.47
C VAL A 130 6.51 5.11 10.53
N VAL A 131 5.76 4.37 11.36
CA VAL A 131 6.35 3.48 12.36
C VAL A 131 7.22 2.40 11.71
N ALA A 132 6.74 1.75 10.65
CA ALA A 132 7.49 0.73 9.93
C ALA A 132 8.82 1.28 9.36
N TYR A 133 8.76 2.44 8.71
CA TYR A 133 9.95 3.08 8.13
C TYR A 133 10.92 3.61 9.19
N LEU A 134 10.43 4.11 10.33
CA LEU A 134 11.28 4.52 11.45
C LEU A 134 12.03 3.33 12.07
N ILE A 135 11.36 2.19 12.26
CA ILE A 135 12.03 0.97 12.75
C ILE A 135 13.08 0.51 11.73
N SER A 136 12.75 0.53 10.44
CA SER A 136 13.69 0.15 9.37
C SER A 136 14.89 1.08 9.31
N ALA A 137 14.68 2.41 9.46
CA ALA A 137 15.75 3.40 9.51
C ALA A 137 16.65 3.21 10.73
N GLY A 138 16.06 2.99 11.90
CA GLY A 138 16.79 2.73 13.14
C GLY A 138 17.65 1.47 13.05
N ALA A 139 17.10 0.39 12.48
CA ALA A 139 17.85 -0.84 12.25
C ALA A 139 19.00 -0.65 11.23
N SER A 140 18.75 0.11 10.14
CA SER A 140 19.79 0.44 9.17
C SER A 140 20.93 1.25 9.77
N LEU A 141 20.62 2.24 10.59
CA LEU A 141 21.61 3.00 11.35
C LEU A 141 22.41 2.10 12.31
N GLY A 142 21.74 1.18 13.02
CA GLY A 142 22.39 0.28 13.96
C GLY A 142 23.33 -0.73 13.29
N PHE A 143 23.01 -1.22 12.09
CA PHE A 143 23.79 -2.26 11.41
C PHE A 143 24.84 -1.70 10.43
N TYR A 144 24.52 -0.60 9.76
CA TYR A 144 25.34 -0.06 8.68
C TYR A 144 25.84 1.36 8.95
N GLY A 145 25.42 2.00 10.05
CA GLY A 145 25.83 3.36 10.40
C GLY A 145 25.25 4.46 9.48
N GLN A 146 24.37 4.12 8.57
CA GLN A 146 23.79 5.06 7.60
C GLN A 146 22.34 4.72 7.26
N VAL A 147 21.55 5.74 6.91
CA VAL A 147 20.20 5.59 6.36
C VAL A 147 20.31 5.62 4.84
N PRO A 148 19.69 4.65 4.13
CA PRO A 148 19.70 4.63 2.67
C PRO A 148 19.07 5.89 2.07
N GLY A 149 19.74 6.52 1.11
CA GLY A 149 19.24 7.76 0.47
C GLY A 149 17.90 7.59 -0.26
N GLY A 150 17.60 6.38 -0.74
CA GLY A 150 16.34 6.05 -1.41
C GLY A 150 15.12 5.89 -0.47
N MET A 151 15.32 5.91 0.85
CA MET A 151 14.27 5.59 1.82
C MET A 151 13.09 6.57 1.78
N LEU A 152 13.36 7.86 1.60
CA LEU A 152 12.31 8.88 1.45
C LEU A 152 11.50 8.67 0.16
N GLY A 153 12.16 8.35 -0.95
CA GLY A 153 11.48 8.04 -2.22
C GLY A 153 10.57 6.82 -2.09
N SER A 154 11.08 5.75 -1.47
CA SER A 154 10.32 4.54 -1.16
C SER A 154 9.09 4.85 -0.29
N PHE A 155 9.25 5.67 0.75
CA PHE A 155 8.15 6.07 1.63
C PHE A 155 7.06 6.85 0.89
N VAL A 156 7.44 7.78 0.01
CA VAL A 156 6.49 8.57 -0.79
C VAL A 156 5.69 7.66 -1.75
N ILE A 157 6.35 6.69 -2.39
CA ILE A 157 5.67 5.70 -3.25
C ILE A 157 4.74 4.81 -2.40
N ALA A 158 5.16 4.39 -1.21
CA ALA A 158 4.32 3.61 -0.30
C ALA A 158 3.06 4.37 0.13
N LEU A 159 3.15 5.68 0.39
CA LEU A 159 1.99 6.54 0.66
C LEU A 159 1.07 6.67 -0.56
N ALA A 160 1.62 6.81 -1.75
CA ALA A 160 0.84 6.85 -2.99
C ALA A 160 0.11 5.53 -3.24
N LEU A 161 0.78 4.38 -3.01
CA LEU A 161 0.16 3.06 -3.09
C LEU A 161 -0.98 2.93 -2.06
N ALA A 162 -0.74 3.31 -0.80
CA ALA A 162 -1.77 3.29 0.24
C ALA A 162 -2.99 4.14 -0.16
N SER A 163 -2.77 5.34 -0.71
CA SER A 163 -3.82 6.23 -1.23
C SER A 163 -4.66 5.55 -2.32
N SER A 164 -4.02 4.88 -3.28
CA SER A 164 -4.68 4.17 -4.37
C SER A 164 -5.52 2.99 -3.87
N VAL A 165 -4.97 2.21 -2.93
CA VAL A 165 -5.67 1.05 -2.34
C VAL A 165 -6.84 1.51 -1.47
N ILE A 166 -6.70 2.61 -0.72
CA ILE A 166 -7.81 3.24 0.01
C ILE A 166 -8.92 3.65 -0.95
N SER A 167 -8.59 4.27 -2.09
CA SER A 167 -9.56 4.67 -3.11
C SER A 167 -10.30 3.47 -3.70
N LEU A 168 -9.59 2.37 -3.96
CA LEU A 168 -10.18 1.11 -4.41
C LEU A 168 -11.14 0.55 -3.37
N ALA A 169 -10.73 0.53 -2.10
CA ALA A 169 -11.57 0.07 -1.00
C ALA A 169 -12.83 0.93 -0.82
N PHE A 170 -12.72 2.24 -0.98
CA PHE A 170 -13.86 3.15 -0.95
C PHE A 170 -14.83 2.90 -2.11
N ALA A 171 -14.31 2.58 -3.31
CA ALA A 171 -15.15 2.24 -4.45
C ALA A 171 -15.97 0.96 -4.18
N PHE A 172 -15.36 -0.12 -3.68
CA PHE A 172 -16.07 -1.33 -3.28
C PHE A 172 -17.01 -1.10 -2.10
N SER A 173 -16.60 -0.33 -1.11
CA SER A 173 -17.40 0.02 0.06
C SER A 173 -18.64 0.86 -0.32
N ALA A 174 -18.58 1.62 -1.41
CA ALA A 174 -19.72 2.35 -1.95
C ALA A 174 -20.73 1.46 -2.70
N VAL A 175 -20.29 0.33 -3.26
CA VAL A 175 -21.15 -0.60 -4.03
C VAL A 175 -21.75 -1.68 -3.15
N LEU A 176 -20.94 -2.32 -2.31
CA LEU A 176 -21.34 -3.48 -1.53
C LEU A 176 -22.14 -3.08 -0.27
N LYS A 177 -23.10 -3.91 0.11
CA LYS A 177 -23.98 -3.65 1.28
C LYS A 177 -23.31 -4.06 2.60
N GLY A 178 -22.42 -5.06 2.57
CA GLY A 178 -21.74 -5.58 3.76
C GLY A 178 -20.30 -5.08 3.86
N SER A 179 -19.90 -4.65 5.06
CA SER A 179 -18.55 -4.16 5.34
C SER A 179 -17.47 -5.21 5.12
N MET A 180 -17.76 -6.46 5.53
CA MET A 180 -16.82 -7.58 5.34
C MET A 180 -16.64 -7.92 3.84
N GLY A 181 -17.73 -7.92 3.07
CA GLY A 181 -17.70 -8.15 1.64
C GLY A 181 -16.85 -7.11 0.89
N ALA A 182 -16.97 -5.83 1.26
CA ALA A 182 -16.20 -4.75 0.67
C ALA A 182 -14.68 -4.90 0.95
N THR A 183 -14.32 -5.26 2.17
CA THR A 183 -12.92 -5.50 2.56
C THR A 183 -12.32 -6.68 1.79
N ILE A 184 -13.04 -7.81 1.73
CA ILE A 184 -12.58 -9.02 1.00
C ILE A 184 -12.49 -8.74 -0.49
N ALA A 185 -13.49 -8.06 -1.09
CA ALA A 185 -13.47 -7.71 -2.51
C ALA A 185 -12.26 -6.84 -2.86
N THR A 186 -11.90 -5.88 -2.01
CA THR A 186 -10.71 -5.05 -2.20
C THR A 186 -9.43 -5.88 -2.20
N LEU A 187 -9.27 -6.76 -1.20
CA LEU A 187 -8.10 -7.63 -1.09
C LEU A 187 -7.99 -8.58 -2.29
N LEU A 188 -9.09 -9.24 -2.66
CA LEU A 188 -9.11 -10.16 -3.80
C LEU A 188 -8.80 -9.42 -5.10
N THR A 189 -9.37 -8.24 -5.31
CA THR A 189 -9.10 -7.46 -6.52
C THR A 189 -7.63 -7.06 -6.58
N TYR A 190 -7.07 -6.57 -5.48
CA TYR A 190 -5.66 -6.16 -5.47
C TYR A 190 -4.71 -7.36 -5.61
N MET A 191 -4.88 -8.40 -4.78
CA MET A 191 -3.92 -9.51 -4.70
C MET A 191 -4.11 -10.58 -5.79
N VAL A 192 -5.32 -10.73 -6.33
CA VAL A 192 -5.59 -11.78 -7.30
C VAL A 192 -5.85 -11.17 -8.68
N VAL A 193 -6.85 -10.27 -8.80
CA VAL A 193 -7.28 -9.80 -10.13
C VAL A 193 -6.16 -9.01 -10.82
N PHE A 194 -5.58 -8.03 -10.15
CA PHE A 194 -4.47 -7.26 -10.73
C PHE A 194 -3.27 -8.13 -11.02
N GLN A 195 -2.90 -9.04 -10.11
CA GLN A 195 -1.76 -9.93 -10.30
C GLN A 195 -1.95 -10.90 -11.47
N VAL A 196 -3.14 -11.47 -11.64
CA VAL A 196 -3.45 -12.37 -12.76
C VAL A 196 -3.42 -11.62 -14.10
N ILE A 197 -4.00 -10.41 -14.14
CA ILE A 197 -3.99 -9.59 -15.36
C ILE A 197 -2.57 -9.15 -15.71
N SER A 198 -1.80 -8.66 -14.74
CA SER A 198 -0.40 -8.26 -14.95
C SER A 198 0.48 -9.40 -15.43
N SER A 199 0.32 -10.58 -14.83
CA SER A 199 1.03 -11.79 -15.26
C SER A 199 0.63 -12.20 -16.66
N GLY A 200 -0.67 -12.23 -16.97
CA GLY A 200 -1.17 -12.56 -18.30
C GLY A 200 -0.65 -11.62 -19.39
N LEU A 201 -0.64 -10.32 -19.14
CA LEU A 201 -0.07 -9.32 -20.05
C LEU A 201 1.45 -9.53 -20.25
N SER A 202 2.16 -9.82 -19.17
CA SER A 202 3.61 -10.08 -19.24
C SER A 202 3.91 -11.34 -20.06
N TYR A 203 3.13 -12.43 -19.91
CA TYR A 203 3.25 -13.63 -20.75
C TYR A 203 2.93 -13.36 -22.23
N ALA A 204 2.02 -12.43 -22.51
CA ALA A 204 1.69 -11.99 -23.87
C ALA A 204 2.76 -11.05 -24.46
N GLY A 205 3.83 -10.72 -23.72
CA GLY A 205 4.91 -9.84 -24.18
C GLY A 205 4.63 -8.35 -24.01
N TYR A 206 3.54 -7.98 -23.33
CA TYR A 206 3.25 -6.57 -23.03
C TYR A 206 3.81 -6.21 -21.66
N SER A 207 4.38 -4.99 -21.54
CA SER A 207 4.81 -4.46 -20.25
C SER A 207 3.62 -3.83 -19.52
N PRO A 208 3.16 -4.38 -18.38
CA PRO A 208 1.98 -3.88 -17.66
C PRO A 208 2.32 -2.73 -16.70
N TRP A 209 3.10 -1.73 -17.14
CA TRP A 209 3.56 -0.60 -16.34
C TRP A 209 2.42 0.24 -15.74
N PHE A 210 1.25 0.20 -16.37
CA PHE A 210 0.06 0.94 -15.94
C PHE A 210 -0.76 0.22 -14.87
N MET A 211 -0.42 -1.03 -14.51
CA MET A 211 -1.15 -1.79 -13.50
C MET A 211 -0.79 -1.35 -12.09
N LEU A 212 -1.80 -1.35 -11.21
CA LEU A 212 -1.67 -0.89 -9.82
C LEU A 212 -0.68 -1.73 -8.99
N ASP A 213 -0.64 -3.05 -9.19
CA ASP A 213 0.28 -3.97 -8.53
C ASP A 213 1.74 -3.70 -8.96
N ARG A 214 1.96 -3.51 -10.27
CA ARG A 214 3.30 -3.20 -10.80
C ARG A 214 3.79 -1.83 -10.39
N ALA A 215 2.92 -0.84 -10.35
CA ALA A 215 3.26 0.47 -9.81
C ALA A 215 3.61 0.40 -8.31
N GLY A 216 2.97 -0.52 -7.56
CA GLY A 216 3.31 -0.80 -6.16
C GLY A 216 4.69 -1.41 -5.96
N ASP A 217 5.16 -2.26 -6.89
CA ASP A 217 6.50 -2.85 -6.83
C ASP A 217 7.62 -1.79 -6.89
N ALA A 218 7.33 -0.61 -7.43
CA ALA A 218 8.28 0.51 -7.48
C ALA A 218 8.68 1.07 -6.11
N ILE A 219 8.08 0.65 -5.00
CA ILE A 219 8.51 1.00 -3.64
C ILE A 219 9.99 0.66 -3.41
N THR A 220 10.49 -0.39 -4.05
CA THR A 220 11.89 -0.84 -3.93
C THR A 220 12.85 -0.17 -4.90
N ALA A 221 12.33 0.45 -5.96
CA ALA A 221 13.14 1.06 -7.03
C ALA A 221 14.11 2.17 -6.56
N PRO A 222 13.74 3.06 -5.59
CA PRO A 222 14.64 4.11 -5.12
C PRO A 222 15.94 3.63 -4.47
N TYR A 223 16.03 2.35 -4.08
CA TYR A 223 17.26 1.80 -3.49
C TYR A 223 18.33 1.44 -4.52
N GLY A 224 17.98 1.42 -5.81
CA GLY A 224 18.92 1.20 -6.90
C GLY A 224 19.59 -0.18 -6.90
N VAL A 225 18.99 -1.19 -6.25
CA VAL A 225 19.54 -2.54 -6.19
C VAL A 225 19.00 -3.36 -7.38
N PRO A 226 19.82 -3.87 -8.29
CA PRO A 226 19.39 -4.56 -9.49
C PRO A 226 18.99 -6.04 -9.20
N LEU A 227 18.02 -6.26 -8.29
CA LEU A 227 17.57 -7.60 -7.94
C LEU A 227 17.00 -8.37 -9.12
N ALA A 228 16.33 -7.70 -10.04
CA ALA A 228 15.80 -8.31 -11.24
C ALA A 228 16.89 -8.98 -12.10
N GLN A 229 18.08 -8.35 -12.19
CA GLN A 229 19.22 -8.90 -12.90
C GLN A 229 19.87 -10.04 -12.13
N ALA A 230 19.94 -9.93 -10.79
CA ALA A 230 20.51 -10.95 -9.93
C ALA A 230 19.67 -12.23 -9.90
N PHE A 231 18.35 -12.13 -9.73
CA PHE A 231 17.46 -13.28 -9.68
C PHE A 231 17.05 -13.81 -11.07
N GLY A 232 17.00 -12.95 -12.09
CA GLY A 232 16.76 -13.37 -13.48
C GLY A 232 17.84 -14.28 -14.02
N GLY A 233 19.09 -14.09 -13.59
CA GLY A 233 20.23 -14.97 -13.92
C GLY A 233 20.18 -16.35 -13.26
N MET A 234 19.51 -16.49 -12.10
CA MET A 234 19.37 -17.76 -11.38
C MET A 234 18.29 -18.69 -11.98
N ALA A 235 17.33 -18.14 -12.65
CA ALA A 235 16.21 -18.93 -13.21
C ALA A 235 16.55 -19.67 -14.52
N GLY A 236 17.83 -19.77 -14.88
CA GLY A 236 18.44 -20.72 -15.84
C GLY A 236 17.71 -20.99 -17.16
N GLY A 237 16.77 -20.21 -17.53
CA GLY A 237 15.94 -20.48 -18.71
C GLY A 237 14.93 -19.39 -18.95
N GLY A 238 15.32 -18.48 -19.79
CA GLY A 238 14.33 -17.70 -20.52
C GLY A 238 13.85 -16.43 -19.84
N GLN A 239 13.73 -15.46 -20.67
CA GLN A 239 13.24 -14.09 -20.52
C GLN A 239 11.95 -13.93 -19.65
N THR A 240 11.31 -15.01 -19.22
CA THR A 240 10.00 -15.00 -18.55
C THR A 240 10.05 -14.52 -17.11
N ILE A 241 10.99 -15.01 -16.28
CA ILE A 241 11.06 -14.57 -14.86
C ILE A 241 11.80 -13.24 -14.75
N GLY A 242 12.84 -13.02 -15.56
CA GLY A 242 13.50 -11.73 -15.69
C GLY A 242 12.55 -10.64 -16.20
N GLY A 243 11.67 -10.95 -17.14
CA GLY A 243 10.63 -10.03 -17.63
C GLY A 243 9.54 -9.73 -16.62
N LEU A 244 9.18 -10.68 -15.77
CA LEU A 244 8.23 -10.47 -14.67
C LEU A 244 8.82 -9.54 -13.58
N MET A 245 10.15 -9.60 -13.37
CA MET A 245 10.87 -8.74 -12.42
C MET A 245 11.44 -7.47 -13.07
N GLN A 246 11.54 -7.42 -14.40
CA GLN A 246 12.21 -6.36 -15.14
C GLN A 246 11.36 -5.09 -15.33
N ALA A 247 10.13 -5.08 -14.89
CA ALA A 247 9.39 -3.84 -14.74
C ALA A 247 9.81 -3.13 -13.44
N SER A 248 11.10 -2.82 -13.27
CA SER A 248 11.44 -1.67 -12.45
C SER A 248 10.97 -0.45 -13.23
N SER A 249 9.68 -0.21 -13.14
CA SER A 249 9.04 0.97 -13.66
C SER A 249 9.81 2.17 -13.09
N ASP A 250 10.07 3.14 -13.94
CA ASP A 250 10.59 4.43 -13.51
C ASP A 250 9.80 4.86 -12.26
N PRO A 251 10.45 5.13 -11.10
CA PRO A 251 9.76 5.49 -9.87
C PRO A 251 8.80 6.66 -10.04
N ALA A 252 9.16 7.62 -10.92
CA ALA A 252 8.33 8.78 -11.22
C ALA A 252 7.05 8.40 -11.98
N LEU A 253 7.17 7.51 -12.97
CA LEU A 253 6.03 7.02 -13.75
C LEU A 253 5.10 6.20 -12.87
N SER A 254 5.62 5.34 -12.03
CA SER A 254 4.83 4.55 -11.08
C SER A 254 4.09 5.41 -10.07
N PHE A 255 4.76 6.42 -9.53
CA PHE A 255 4.14 7.40 -8.64
C PHE A 255 2.96 8.11 -9.33
N PHE A 256 3.15 8.53 -10.59
CA PHE A 256 2.08 9.15 -11.37
C PHE A 256 0.89 8.21 -11.60
N VAL A 257 1.16 6.95 -11.97
CA VAL A 257 0.12 5.92 -12.16
C VAL A 257 -0.68 5.73 -10.86
N LEU A 258 0.01 5.61 -9.72
CA LEU A 258 -0.64 5.49 -8.41
C LEU A 258 -1.55 6.69 -8.10
N LEU A 259 -1.11 7.91 -8.39
CA LEU A 259 -1.94 9.11 -8.19
C LEU A 259 -3.17 9.13 -9.11
N VAL A 260 -3.02 8.68 -10.35
CA VAL A 260 -4.16 8.58 -11.29
C VAL A 260 -5.18 7.57 -10.78
N TYR A 261 -4.75 6.38 -10.32
CA TYR A 261 -5.65 5.40 -9.70
C TYR A 261 -6.33 5.95 -8.44
N ALA A 262 -5.56 6.61 -7.56
CA ALA A 262 -6.11 7.23 -6.36
C ALA A 262 -7.21 8.24 -6.69
N GLY A 263 -6.96 9.14 -7.63
CA GLY A 263 -7.92 10.16 -8.04
C GLY A 263 -9.15 9.58 -8.75
N ALA A 264 -8.95 8.72 -9.75
CA ALA A 264 -10.03 8.14 -10.54
C ALA A 264 -10.97 7.27 -9.68
N LEU A 265 -10.42 6.37 -8.88
CA LEU A 265 -11.20 5.48 -8.01
C LEU A 265 -11.90 6.26 -6.89
N PHE A 266 -11.26 7.30 -6.36
CA PHE A 266 -11.88 8.16 -5.35
C PHE A 266 -13.05 8.96 -5.93
N MET A 267 -12.91 9.54 -7.13
CA MET A 267 -14.01 10.20 -7.82
C MET A 267 -15.17 9.24 -8.11
N LEU A 268 -14.85 8.02 -8.55
CA LEU A 268 -15.83 6.96 -8.75
C LEU A 268 -16.57 6.62 -7.44
N SER A 269 -15.85 6.50 -6.34
CA SER A 269 -16.44 6.26 -5.01
C SER A 269 -17.42 7.36 -4.59
N ILE A 270 -17.05 8.64 -4.79
CA ILE A 270 -17.94 9.77 -4.50
C ILE A 270 -19.21 9.71 -5.38
N TRP A 271 -19.05 9.42 -6.66
CA TRP A 271 -20.16 9.34 -7.60
C TRP A 271 -21.12 8.20 -7.24
N LEU A 272 -20.60 7.01 -6.92
CA LEU A 272 -21.37 5.86 -6.47
C LEU A 272 -22.12 6.15 -5.17
N THR A 273 -21.46 6.77 -4.20
CA THR A 273 -22.08 7.12 -2.91
C THR A 273 -23.20 8.15 -3.05
N LYS A 274 -23.10 9.07 -4.03
CA LYS A 274 -24.18 10.03 -4.31
C LYS A 274 -25.42 9.36 -4.91
N ARG A 275 -25.22 8.37 -5.78
CA ARG A 275 -26.32 7.64 -6.48
C ARG A 275 -27.00 6.60 -5.58
N ARG A 276 -26.34 6.19 -4.52
CA ARG A 276 -26.88 5.17 -3.62
C ARG A 276 -28.02 5.75 -2.78
N GLU A 277 -29.23 5.27 -3.04
CA GLU A 277 -30.39 5.54 -2.21
C GLU A 277 -30.35 4.64 -0.97
N MET A 278 -30.81 5.19 0.17
CA MET A 278 -31.01 4.40 1.39
C MET A 278 -32.41 3.78 1.30
N ILE A 279 -32.47 2.56 0.77
CA ILE A 279 -33.67 1.73 0.81
C ILE A 279 -33.52 0.72 1.94
#